data_bcbe72a2cb9454cdab0c62242dffc33d
#
_entry.id   bcbe72a2cb9454cdab0c62242dffc33d
#
_cell.length_a   1.000
_cell.length_b   1.000
_cell.length_c   1.000
_cell.angle_alpha   90.00
_cell.angle_beta   90.00
_cell.angle_gamma   90.00
#
_symmetry.space_group_name_H-M   'P 1'
#
loop_
_entity.id
_entity.type
_entity.pdbx_description
1 polymer ?
#
loop_
_entity_poly.entity_id
_entity_poly.type
_entity_poly.pdbx_seq_one_letter_code
_entity_poly.pdbx_strand_id
1 'polypeptide(L)'
;MIDWQTIDTVLLDMDGTLLDLHFDNYFWLTHLPLRYAEAHKVSEEEANRFLMEHIRLYEGSLKWYCLDHWSDLVKMDIPALKREIQHKIQLRPYAKDFLSTLRQLKKKLVLITNAHPKGLELKLNITKIDRWLDIVISSHEYNLPKEDIRFW
;
A
#
# COMPACT_ATOMS: atom_id res chain seq x y z
N MET A 1 -1.93 -0.77 29.57
CA MET A 1 -1.01 0.26 29.03
C MET A 1 0.22 -0.45 28.49
N ILE A 2 0.76 -0.07 27.32
CA ILE A 2 1.96 -0.71 26.76
C ILE A 2 3.18 -0.28 27.60
N ASP A 3 3.95 -1.28 28.07
CA ASP A 3 5.23 -1.02 28.71
C ASP A 3 6.34 -0.91 27.65
N TRP A 4 6.62 0.30 27.21
CA TRP A 4 7.63 0.59 26.20
C TRP A 4 9.06 0.23 26.60
N GLN A 5 9.33 0.02 27.90
CA GLN A 5 10.67 -0.34 28.37
C GLN A 5 11.03 -1.78 27.97
N THR A 6 10.05 -2.65 27.89
CA THR A 6 10.22 -4.08 27.55
C THR A 6 10.21 -4.36 26.05
N ILE A 7 9.94 -3.36 25.19
CA ILE A 7 9.84 -3.51 23.74
C ILE A 7 11.13 -3.03 23.10
N ASP A 8 11.79 -3.88 22.35
CA ASP A 8 12.99 -3.53 21.57
C ASP A 8 12.67 -3.17 20.13
N THR A 9 11.71 -3.88 19.51
CA THR A 9 11.35 -3.73 18.11
C THR A 9 9.86 -3.42 17.94
N VAL A 10 9.56 -2.47 17.06
CA VAL A 10 8.20 -2.10 16.69
C VAL A 10 7.97 -2.46 15.22
N LEU A 11 7.00 -3.35 14.98
CA LEU A 11 6.55 -3.71 13.64
C LEU A 11 5.41 -2.78 13.23
N LEU A 12 5.56 -2.14 12.08
CA LEU A 12 4.66 -1.10 11.58
C LEU A 12 4.07 -1.52 10.24
N ASP A 13 2.77 -1.40 10.10
CA ASP A 13 2.14 -1.42 8.79
C ASP A 13 2.21 -0.03 8.14
N MET A 14 1.97 0.05 6.83
CA MET A 14 2.06 1.30 6.07
C MET A 14 0.69 1.90 5.80
N ASP A 15 -0.12 1.22 5.00
CA ASP A 15 -1.37 1.77 4.44
C ASP A 15 -2.51 1.67 5.46
N GLY A 16 -3.10 2.82 5.80
CA GLY A 16 -4.09 2.93 6.88
C GLY A 16 -3.48 3.03 8.29
N THR A 17 -2.17 2.86 8.43
CA THR A 17 -1.42 2.96 9.70
C THR A 17 -0.54 4.21 9.73
N LEU A 18 0.51 4.26 8.94
CA LEU A 18 1.37 5.45 8.79
C LEU A 18 0.88 6.38 7.68
N LEU A 19 0.38 5.82 6.60
CA LEU A 19 -0.21 6.55 5.48
C LEU A 19 -1.73 6.53 5.54
N ASP A 20 -2.33 7.61 5.05
CA ASP A 20 -3.77 7.70 4.83
C ASP A 20 -4.20 6.77 3.68
N LEU A 21 -5.40 6.18 3.79
CA LEU A 21 -5.95 5.30 2.74
C LEU A 21 -6.57 6.08 1.56
N HIS A 22 -6.67 7.41 1.64
CA HIS A 22 -7.34 8.20 0.62
C HIS A 22 -6.75 7.98 -0.78
N PHE A 23 -5.41 7.92 -0.89
CA PHE A 23 -4.73 7.65 -2.16
C PHE A 23 -5.16 6.30 -2.78
N ASP A 24 -5.10 5.22 -1.99
CA ASP A 24 -5.43 3.89 -2.50
C ASP A 24 -6.93 3.75 -2.78
N ASN A 25 -7.79 4.24 -1.89
CA ASN A 25 -9.24 4.23 -2.11
C ASN A 25 -9.62 5.03 -3.36
N TYR A 26 -9.07 6.23 -3.54
CA TYR A 26 -9.33 7.04 -4.72
C TYR A 26 -8.82 6.34 -6.00
N PHE A 27 -7.65 5.71 -5.94
CA PHE A 27 -7.10 4.97 -7.09
C PHE A 27 -8.04 3.85 -7.53
N TRP A 28 -8.39 2.94 -6.62
CA TRP A 28 -9.15 1.73 -6.94
C TRP A 28 -10.63 1.99 -7.23
N LEU A 29 -11.24 2.99 -6.56
CA LEU A 29 -12.67 3.23 -6.62
C LEU A 29 -13.08 4.35 -7.60
N THR A 30 -12.12 5.18 -8.04
CA THR A 30 -12.41 6.33 -8.91
C THR A 30 -11.47 6.40 -10.10
N HIS A 31 -10.15 6.50 -9.87
CA HIS A 31 -9.20 6.78 -10.93
C HIS A 31 -9.07 5.61 -11.92
N LEU A 32 -8.84 4.41 -11.42
CA LEU A 32 -8.70 3.23 -12.27
C LEU A 32 -9.98 2.93 -13.08
N PRO A 33 -11.22 2.95 -12.51
CA PRO A 33 -12.43 2.78 -13.31
C PRO A 33 -12.57 3.78 -14.45
N LEU A 34 -12.29 5.07 -14.20
CA LEU A 34 -12.33 6.10 -15.25
C LEU A 34 -11.31 5.81 -16.36
N ARG A 35 -10.05 5.56 -15.99
CA ARG A 35 -8.99 5.28 -16.97
C ARG A 35 -9.24 3.98 -17.75
N TYR A 36 -9.81 2.97 -17.08
CA TYR A 36 -10.22 1.71 -17.72
C TYR A 36 -11.32 1.93 -18.74
N ALA A 37 -12.37 2.68 -18.37
CA ALA A 37 -13.49 3.00 -19.27
C ALA A 37 -13.01 3.72 -20.53
N GLU A 38 -12.14 4.73 -20.36
CA GLU A 38 -11.54 5.49 -21.48
C GLU A 38 -10.71 4.58 -22.41
N ALA A 39 -9.82 3.76 -21.83
CA ALA A 39 -8.88 2.94 -22.59
C ALA A 39 -9.59 1.81 -23.36
N HIS A 40 -10.59 1.19 -22.75
CA HIS A 40 -11.32 0.05 -23.32
C HIS A 40 -12.61 0.45 -24.06
N LYS A 41 -12.96 1.76 -24.08
CA LYS A 41 -14.17 2.29 -24.72
C LYS A 41 -15.46 1.63 -24.22
N VAL A 42 -15.54 1.41 -22.93
CA VAL A 42 -16.71 0.89 -22.22
C VAL A 42 -17.30 1.98 -21.32
N SER A 43 -18.53 1.76 -20.82
CA SER A 43 -19.12 2.67 -19.82
C SER A 43 -18.41 2.58 -18.48
N GLU A 44 -18.50 3.64 -17.68
CA GLU A 44 -17.97 3.63 -16.29
C GLU A 44 -18.66 2.54 -15.45
N GLU A 45 -19.93 2.25 -15.69
CA GLU A 45 -20.66 1.20 -15.01
C GLU A 45 -20.10 -0.19 -15.32
N GLU A 46 -19.78 -0.47 -16.58
CA GLU A 46 -19.15 -1.72 -17.01
C GLU A 46 -17.74 -1.85 -16.44
N ALA A 47 -16.95 -0.77 -16.46
CA ALA A 47 -15.63 -0.72 -15.87
C ALA A 47 -15.66 -1.03 -14.36
N ASN A 48 -16.56 -0.37 -13.62
CA ASN A 48 -16.74 -0.60 -12.19
C ASN A 48 -17.15 -2.03 -11.89
N ARG A 49 -18.11 -2.59 -12.63
CA ARG A 49 -18.56 -3.97 -12.46
C ARG A 49 -17.40 -4.96 -12.63
N PHE A 50 -16.66 -4.84 -13.74
CA PHE A 50 -15.51 -5.67 -14.02
C PHE A 50 -14.44 -5.59 -12.90
N LEU A 51 -14.06 -4.38 -12.51
CA LEU A 51 -13.03 -4.19 -11.49
C LEU A 51 -13.47 -4.69 -10.12
N MET A 52 -14.71 -4.41 -9.70
CA MET A 52 -15.23 -4.86 -8.41
C MET A 52 -15.35 -6.39 -8.32
N GLU A 53 -15.72 -7.05 -9.41
CA GLU A 53 -15.74 -8.52 -9.48
C GLU A 53 -14.34 -9.10 -9.20
N HIS A 54 -13.31 -8.56 -9.85
CA HIS A 54 -11.93 -9.04 -9.69
C HIS A 54 -11.33 -8.65 -8.34
N ILE A 55 -11.65 -7.46 -7.79
CA ILE A 55 -11.25 -7.06 -6.44
C ILE A 55 -11.75 -8.10 -5.42
N ARG A 56 -13.02 -8.47 -5.49
CA ARG A 56 -13.62 -9.48 -4.59
C ARG A 56 -13.03 -10.87 -4.79
N LEU A 57 -12.73 -11.25 -6.05
CA LEU A 57 -12.16 -12.55 -6.38
C LEU A 57 -10.78 -12.76 -5.79
N TYR A 58 -9.96 -11.70 -5.73
CA TYR A 58 -8.56 -11.79 -5.27
C TYR A 58 -8.36 -11.35 -3.83
N GLU A 59 -9.40 -10.82 -3.16
CA GLU A 59 -9.32 -10.32 -1.78
C GLU A 59 -8.64 -11.33 -0.84
N GLY A 60 -7.70 -10.84 -0.03
CA GLY A 60 -6.92 -11.66 0.93
C GLY A 60 -5.79 -12.47 0.29
N SER A 61 -5.62 -12.44 -1.03
CA SER A 61 -4.49 -13.07 -1.71
C SER A 61 -3.39 -12.07 -2.05
N LEU A 62 -2.16 -12.56 -2.29
CA LEU A 62 -1.06 -11.68 -2.73
C LEU A 62 -1.35 -10.99 -4.07
N LYS A 63 -2.15 -11.62 -4.94
CA LYS A 63 -2.59 -11.03 -6.23
C LYS A 63 -3.37 -9.75 -6.04
N TRP A 64 -4.14 -9.64 -4.97
CA TRP A 64 -4.91 -8.43 -4.65
C TRP A 64 -4.01 -7.19 -4.51
N TYR A 65 -2.82 -7.38 -3.96
CA TYR A 65 -1.82 -6.33 -3.76
C TYR A 65 -0.86 -6.16 -4.95
N CYS A 66 -0.81 -7.12 -5.88
CA CYS A 66 0.20 -7.20 -6.93
C CYS A 66 -0.11 -6.26 -8.11
N LEU A 67 0.62 -5.15 -8.23
CA LEU A 67 0.42 -4.19 -9.32
C LEU A 67 0.71 -4.79 -10.70
N ASP A 68 1.64 -5.74 -10.81
CA ASP A 68 1.94 -6.41 -12.07
C ASP A 68 0.79 -7.32 -12.50
N HIS A 69 0.20 -8.08 -11.56
CA HIS A 69 -1.00 -8.87 -11.84
C HIS A 69 -2.17 -7.99 -12.32
N TRP A 70 -2.40 -6.86 -11.66
CA TRP A 70 -3.44 -5.92 -12.08
C TRP A 70 -3.13 -5.30 -13.44
N SER A 71 -1.86 -4.95 -13.73
CA SER A 71 -1.46 -4.42 -15.03
C SER A 71 -1.74 -5.41 -16.16
N ASP A 72 -1.45 -6.70 -15.92
CA ASP A 72 -1.72 -7.77 -16.88
C ASP A 72 -3.22 -7.98 -17.08
N LEU A 73 -4.01 -7.93 -16.00
CA LEU A 73 -5.46 -8.11 -16.04
C LEU A 73 -6.16 -7.00 -16.81
N VAL A 74 -5.85 -5.75 -16.49
CA VAL A 74 -6.51 -4.58 -17.11
C VAL A 74 -5.85 -4.11 -18.40
N LYS A 75 -4.70 -4.71 -18.80
CA LYS A 75 -3.89 -4.32 -19.97
C LYS A 75 -3.47 -2.85 -19.95
N MET A 76 -3.12 -2.35 -18.76
CA MET A 76 -2.68 -0.97 -18.53
C MET A 76 -1.53 -0.94 -17.53
N ASP A 77 -0.65 0.06 -17.59
CA ASP A 77 0.44 0.25 -16.62
C ASP A 77 -0.11 0.85 -15.31
N ILE A 78 -0.47 -0.02 -14.35
CA ILE A 78 -0.99 0.40 -13.04
C ILE A 78 0.02 1.29 -12.28
N PRO A 79 1.32 0.99 -12.21
CA PRO A 79 2.30 1.91 -11.63
C PRO A 79 2.28 3.31 -12.26
N ALA A 80 2.14 3.43 -13.58
CA ALA A 80 2.04 4.73 -14.25
C ALA A 80 0.77 5.47 -13.85
N LEU A 81 -0.37 4.80 -13.84
CA LEU A 81 -1.65 5.39 -13.41
C LEU A 81 -1.62 5.86 -11.96
N LYS A 82 -0.96 5.12 -11.06
CA LYS A 82 -0.78 5.55 -9.67
C LYS A 82 0.07 6.82 -9.57
N ARG A 83 1.08 7.00 -10.42
CA ARG A 83 1.87 8.24 -10.46
C ARG A 83 1.05 9.47 -10.88
N GLU A 84 0.02 9.32 -11.72
CA GLU A 84 -0.85 10.44 -12.11
C GLU A 84 -1.50 11.14 -10.91
N ILE A 85 -1.78 10.37 -9.85
CA ILE A 85 -2.45 10.85 -8.64
C ILE A 85 -1.55 10.86 -7.40
N GLN A 86 -0.23 10.76 -7.56
CA GLN A 86 0.72 10.66 -6.44
C GLN A 86 0.64 11.82 -5.44
N HIS A 87 0.12 12.99 -5.86
CA HIS A 87 -0.13 14.14 -5.00
C HIS A 87 -1.14 13.86 -3.87
N LYS A 88 -1.90 12.76 -3.97
CA LYS A 88 -2.85 12.31 -2.93
C LYS A 88 -2.20 11.45 -1.86
N ILE A 89 -0.93 11.05 -2.03
CA ILE A 89 -0.20 10.27 -1.01
C ILE A 89 0.10 11.18 0.18
N GLN A 90 -0.45 10.83 1.34
CA GLN A 90 -0.31 11.61 2.57
C GLN A 90 -0.06 10.71 3.77
N LEU A 91 0.71 11.24 4.71
CA LEU A 91 0.85 10.63 6.03
C LEU A 91 -0.40 10.91 6.87
N ARG A 92 -0.73 9.96 7.73
CA ARG A 92 -1.73 10.21 8.77
C ARG A 92 -1.24 11.29 9.74
N PRO A 93 -2.17 12.04 10.34
CA PRO A 93 -1.83 12.97 11.41
C PRO A 93 -0.97 12.28 12.48
N TYR A 94 0.04 12.98 12.96
CA TYR A 94 0.98 12.53 14.00
C TYR A 94 1.87 11.32 13.64
N ALA A 95 1.83 10.77 12.42
CA ALA A 95 2.68 9.64 12.04
C ALA A 95 4.18 9.98 12.17
N LYS A 96 4.59 11.20 11.77
CA LYS A 96 5.99 11.64 11.93
C LYS A 96 6.40 11.78 13.39
N ASP A 97 5.52 12.36 14.21
CA ASP A 97 5.79 12.56 15.64
C ASP A 97 5.91 11.20 16.35
N PHE A 98 5.06 10.25 15.99
CA PHE A 98 5.12 8.89 16.49
C PHE A 98 6.44 8.21 16.14
N LEU A 99 6.85 8.22 14.86
CA LEU A 99 8.13 7.64 14.42
C LEU A 99 9.32 8.31 15.09
N SER A 100 9.31 9.65 15.19
CA SER A 100 10.35 10.42 15.87
C SER A 100 10.45 10.04 17.35
N THR A 101 9.33 9.91 18.04
CA THR A 101 9.28 9.50 19.44
C THR A 101 9.86 8.10 19.65
N LEU A 102 9.49 7.14 18.80
CA LEU A 102 10.04 5.78 18.86
C LEU A 102 11.57 5.77 18.64
N ARG A 103 12.08 6.62 17.75
CA ARG A 103 13.53 6.79 17.57
C ARG A 103 14.22 7.37 18.80
N GLN A 104 13.63 8.38 19.46
CA GLN A 104 14.14 8.92 20.72
C GLN A 104 14.17 7.85 21.81
N LEU A 105 13.20 6.95 21.83
CA LEU A 105 13.16 5.79 22.71
C LEU A 105 14.10 4.65 22.27
N LYS A 106 14.92 4.87 21.25
CA LYS A 106 15.90 3.91 20.69
C LYS A 106 15.28 2.56 20.28
N LYS A 107 14.04 2.58 19.80
CA LYS A 107 13.36 1.38 19.31
C LYS A 107 13.82 1.05 17.89
N LYS A 108 13.95 -0.25 17.58
CA LYS A 108 14.12 -0.73 16.21
C LYS A 108 12.79 -0.66 15.49
N LEU A 109 12.75 -0.01 14.31
CA LEU A 109 11.51 0.21 13.54
C LEU A 109 11.55 -0.61 12.26
N VAL A 110 10.60 -1.50 12.11
CA VAL A 110 10.46 -2.39 10.94
C VAL A 110 9.12 -2.15 10.28
N LEU A 111 9.13 -1.70 9.03
CA LEU A 111 7.93 -1.63 8.22
C LEU A 111 7.66 -2.99 7.58
N ILE A 112 6.45 -3.50 7.73
CA ILE A 112 5.99 -4.74 7.10
C ILE A 112 4.67 -4.46 6.39
N THR A 113 4.67 -4.54 5.06
CA THR A 113 3.51 -4.15 4.24
C THR A 113 3.18 -5.20 3.18
N ASN A 114 1.90 -5.30 2.80
CA ASN A 114 1.47 -6.06 1.61
C ASN A 114 1.65 -5.26 0.31
N ALA A 115 2.03 -3.99 0.38
CA ALA A 115 2.20 -3.16 -0.81
C ALA A 115 3.23 -3.79 -1.77
N HIS A 116 2.86 -3.84 -3.05
CA HIS A 116 3.78 -4.25 -4.12
C HIS A 116 5.03 -3.34 -4.15
N PRO A 117 6.23 -3.86 -4.44
CA PRO A 117 7.47 -3.07 -4.40
C PRO A 117 7.42 -1.75 -5.18
N LYS A 118 6.82 -1.73 -6.37
CA LYS A 118 6.66 -0.50 -7.17
C LYS A 118 5.75 0.55 -6.49
N GLY A 119 4.70 0.11 -5.81
CA GLY A 119 3.82 1.00 -5.04
C GLY A 119 4.48 1.49 -3.75
N LEU A 120 5.20 0.60 -3.08
CA LEU A 120 5.98 0.91 -1.89
C LEU A 120 7.05 1.96 -2.19
N GLU A 121 7.83 1.78 -3.25
CA GLU A 121 8.85 2.73 -3.70
C GLU A 121 8.26 4.12 -3.96
N LEU A 122 7.13 4.20 -4.70
CA LEU A 122 6.43 5.46 -4.94
C LEU A 122 6.07 6.16 -3.63
N LYS A 123 5.46 5.44 -2.68
CA LYS A 123 5.02 5.99 -1.38
C LYS A 123 6.20 6.44 -0.53
N LEU A 124 7.28 5.67 -0.47
CA LEU A 124 8.50 6.05 0.25
C LEU A 124 9.18 7.28 -0.38
N ASN A 125 9.21 7.35 -1.72
CA ASN A 125 9.77 8.50 -2.43
C ASN A 125 9.02 9.81 -2.15
N ILE A 126 7.71 9.76 -1.95
CA ILE A 126 6.89 10.94 -1.63
C ILE A 126 6.97 11.30 -0.14
N THR A 127 6.82 10.32 0.73
CA THR A 127 6.66 10.56 2.18
C THR A 127 7.97 10.65 2.94
N LYS A 128 9.04 10.02 2.41
CA LYS A 128 10.36 9.92 3.03
C LYS A 128 10.34 9.33 4.45
N ILE A 129 9.38 8.44 4.74
CA ILE A 129 9.30 7.78 6.05
C ILE A 129 10.39 6.72 6.25
N ASP A 130 10.99 6.24 5.18
CA ASP A 130 12.14 5.32 5.19
C ASP A 130 13.30 5.81 6.06
N ARG A 131 13.47 7.13 6.18
CA ARG A 131 14.51 7.74 7.04
C ARG A 131 14.40 7.40 8.54
N TRP A 132 13.22 7.00 8.99
CA TRP A 132 12.99 6.58 10.39
C TRP A 132 13.05 5.07 10.57
N LEU A 133 13.05 4.29 9.49
CA LEU A 133 12.94 2.84 9.52
C LEU A 133 14.32 2.19 9.47
N ASP A 134 14.49 1.10 10.22
CA ASP A 134 15.72 0.28 10.17
C ASP A 134 15.60 -0.78 9.08
N ILE A 135 14.39 -1.31 8.86
CA ILE A 135 14.10 -2.35 7.88
C ILE A 135 12.76 -2.05 7.22
N VAL A 136 12.66 -2.31 5.92
CA VAL A 136 11.43 -2.25 5.14
C VAL A 136 11.24 -3.60 4.46
N ILE A 137 10.09 -4.23 4.67
CA ILE A 137 9.75 -5.55 4.14
C ILE A 137 8.44 -5.45 3.37
N SER A 138 8.46 -5.84 2.09
CA SER A 138 7.26 -6.14 1.34
C SER A 138 6.95 -7.63 1.44
N SER A 139 5.69 -7.99 1.67
CA SER A 139 5.26 -9.39 1.70
C SER A 139 5.50 -10.12 0.37
N HIS A 140 5.63 -9.36 -0.71
CA HIS A 140 5.99 -9.88 -2.04
C HIS A 140 7.37 -10.55 -2.09
N GLU A 141 8.29 -10.18 -1.20
CA GLU A 141 9.62 -10.80 -1.09
C GLU A 141 9.52 -12.28 -0.65
N TYR A 142 8.45 -12.62 0.05
CA TYR A 142 8.19 -13.97 0.58
C TYR A 142 7.11 -14.71 -0.21
N ASN A 143 6.50 -14.09 -1.21
CA ASN A 143 5.39 -14.63 -1.99
C ASN A 143 4.16 -15.04 -1.14
N LEU A 144 3.97 -14.41 0.01
CA LEU A 144 2.87 -14.66 0.94
C LEU A 144 2.31 -13.33 1.43
N PRO A 145 0.98 -13.15 1.48
CA PRO A 145 0.39 -11.97 2.11
C PRO A 145 0.51 -12.06 3.64
N LYS A 146 0.44 -10.93 4.33
CA LYS A 146 0.52 -10.89 5.82
C LYS A 146 -0.64 -11.63 6.51
N GLU A 147 -1.73 -11.88 5.80
CA GLU A 147 -2.87 -12.67 6.26
C GLU A 147 -2.56 -14.15 6.35
N ASP A 148 -1.54 -14.63 5.67
CA ASP A 148 -1.10 -16.03 5.74
C ASP A 148 -0.18 -16.22 6.96
N ILE A 149 -0.54 -17.16 7.84
CA ILE A 149 0.23 -17.44 9.06
C ILE A 149 1.70 -17.86 8.76
N ARG A 150 1.95 -18.42 7.58
CA ARG A 150 3.30 -18.83 7.16
C ARG A 150 4.22 -17.65 6.84
N PHE A 151 3.67 -16.44 6.69
CA PHE A 151 4.44 -15.23 6.51
C PHE A 151 5.22 -14.86 7.78
N TRP A 152 4.65 -15.14 8.96
CA TRP A 152 5.22 -14.80 10.27
C TRP A 152 6.09 -15.94 10.83
#